data_d35ff6a53041c01c086e8dee14b82d8d
#
_entry.id   d35ff6a53041c01c086e8dee14b82d8d
#
_cell.length_a   1.000
_cell.length_b   1.000
_cell.length_c   1.000
_cell.angle_alpha   90.00
_cell.angle_beta   90.00
_cell.angle_gamma   90.00
#
_symmetry.space_group_name_H-M   'P 1'
#
loop_
_entity.id
_entity.type
_entity.pdbx_description
1 polymer ?
#
loop_
_entity_poly.entity_id
_entity_poly.type
_entity_poly.pdbx_seq_one_letter_code
_entity_poly.pdbx_strand_id
1 'polypeptide(L)'
;MAYFLKVAKQQNNTYLAVYESFYSPTTKGTKHRCIKSLGSVSKLKASGIDDPVAFYRDEVERMNMESKQDKIKKITSVSPRRYLGYFPLKSILENLDIKKFIDLYKFTTDYEFDLYEVLSLLVYARCVSPCSKYKTYYEILPQLHIPYSFNYNQLLSALAFYGNDYEKIVELFTSRVKDKYSIDTDVTYFDCTNFYFEIDREDDFRRKGPSKENRKDPVVGLGLLLDANQIPVGMKMYPGNESEKPVLRDVLKDLKERHEVHGKTIRVADKGLNCSENILSALANGDGYLFSKSVKQLPETEKVWVLLPNDYKTVKDRNGEIVYYYKECIDEFSYTYTDEKGKKKKVNIKEKRVVTYNPTLARKHKYEINKLVEKAKGLSISLAKKSEYGESAKYVTFKSTSNGKETEDKVKAVINQETIDNDITLAGYNMLVTSEIKTDARQIYETYHNLWRIEESFRIMKSDLDARPVYLQLENTIKGHFLICYLTVLLQRIFQFKVLENKYSSSELNEFYKRFQLVEGEDSYTNISIGTDFITELSDMTGLPLDNYFLSPTKLKKVLSYRF
;
A
#
# COMPACT_ATOMS: atom_id res chain seq x y z
N MET A 1 10.80 -9.53 40.50
CA MET A 1 10.83 -10.15 41.84
C MET A 1 12.11 -9.68 42.52
N ALA A 2 12.08 -9.37 43.79
CA ALA A 2 13.27 -8.99 44.51
C ALA A 2 13.35 -9.79 45.82
N TYR A 3 14.54 -10.29 46.12
CA TYR A 3 14.81 -10.98 47.38
C TYR A 3 15.28 -9.99 48.43
N PHE A 4 14.94 -10.24 49.67
CA PHE A 4 15.43 -9.46 50.79
C PHE A 4 15.62 -10.31 52.04
N LEU A 5 16.59 -9.93 52.89
CA LEU A 5 16.84 -10.58 54.16
C LEU A 5 15.89 -9.97 55.22
N LYS A 6 15.02 -10.82 55.78
CA LYS A 6 14.21 -10.43 56.93
C LYS A 6 14.94 -10.77 58.21
N VAL A 7 15.15 -9.74 59.03
CA VAL A 7 15.78 -9.85 60.36
C VAL A 7 14.67 -9.66 61.42
N ALA A 8 14.34 -10.70 62.15
CA ALA A 8 13.30 -10.69 63.17
C ALA A 8 13.88 -10.89 64.54
N LYS A 9 13.72 -9.91 65.45
CA LYS A 9 14.12 -10.03 66.85
C LYS A 9 12.99 -10.65 67.68
N GLN A 10 13.29 -11.75 68.38
CA GLN A 10 12.33 -12.42 69.23
C GLN A 10 12.99 -12.67 70.61
N GLN A 11 12.48 -12.07 71.63
CA GLN A 11 13.00 -12.15 73.06
C GLN A 11 14.55 -12.02 73.07
N ASN A 12 15.29 -13.11 73.32
CA ASN A 12 16.75 -13.12 73.42
C ASN A 12 17.50 -13.54 72.17
N ASN A 13 16.80 -13.71 71.05
CA ASN A 13 17.43 -14.16 69.74
C ASN A 13 16.99 -13.35 68.52
N THR A 14 17.88 -13.25 67.57
CA THR A 14 17.58 -12.67 66.27
C THR A 14 17.53 -13.82 65.26
N TYR A 15 16.45 -13.88 64.45
CA TYR A 15 16.23 -14.89 63.41
C TYR A 15 16.36 -14.26 62.04
N LEU A 16 16.96 -15.01 61.10
CA LEU A 16 17.13 -14.63 59.70
C LEU A 16 16.30 -15.51 58.79
N ALA A 17 15.73 -14.89 57.79
CA ALA A 17 15.05 -15.62 56.69
C ALA A 17 15.11 -14.81 55.38
N VAL A 18 15.25 -15.52 54.28
CA VAL A 18 15.19 -14.92 52.94
C VAL A 18 13.74 -14.90 52.46
N TYR A 19 13.28 -13.73 52.07
CA TYR A 19 11.95 -13.48 51.52
C TYR A 19 12.02 -13.02 50.09
N GLU A 20 10.99 -13.35 49.33
CA GLU A 20 10.76 -12.86 47.98
C GLU A 20 9.59 -11.91 47.95
N SER A 21 9.77 -10.76 47.33
CA SER A 21 8.70 -9.80 46.99
C SER A 21 8.16 -10.08 45.64
N PHE A 22 6.84 -10.18 45.47
CA PHE A 22 6.18 -10.33 44.18
C PHE A 22 4.87 -9.53 44.14
N TYR A 23 4.50 -9.10 42.93
CA TYR A 23 3.21 -8.43 42.73
C TYR A 23 2.09 -9.46 42.66
N SER A 24 1.02 -9.26 43.42
CA SER A 24 -0.19 -10.09 43.37
C SER A 24 -1.30 -9.40 42.60
N PRO A 25 -1.70 -9.91 41.41
CA PRO A 25 -2.81 -9.33 40.66
C PRO A 25 -4.14 -9.33 41.39
N THR A 26 -4.35 -10.33 42.28
CA THR A 26 -5.59 -10.52 43.04
C THR A 26 -5.78 -9.42 44.09
N THR A 27 -4.71 -8.95 44.71
CA THR A 27 -4.75 -7.91 45.76
C THR A 27 -4.25 -6.56 45.31
N LYS A 28 -3.85 -6.45 43.99
CA LYS A 28 -3.26 -5.25 43.38
C LYS A 28 -2.13 -4.63 44.21
N GLY A 29 -1.31 -5.47 44.87
CA GLY A 29 -0.26 -5.01 45.77
C GLY A 29 0.92 -5.97 45.86
N THR A 30 2.00 -5.52 46.53
CA THR A 30 3.19 -6.34 46.76
C THR A 30 2.94 -7.31 47.93
N LYS A 31 3.20 -8.59 47.70
CA LYS A 31 3.20 -9.65 48.69
C LYS A 31 4.60 -10.20 48.91
N HIS A 32 4.82 -10.78 50.08
CA HIS A 32 6.08 -11.40 50.43
C HIS A 32 5.85 -12.86 50.82
N ARG A 33 6.74 -13.75 50.38
CA ARG A 33 6.76 -15.14 50.83
C ARG A 33 8.16 -15.51 51.33
N CYS A 34 8.20 -16.33 52.39
CA CYS A 34 9.46 -16.89 52.89
C CYS A 34 9.97 -17.96 51.90
N ILE A 35 11.18 -17.79 51.39
CA ILE A 35 11.84 -18.75 50.49
C ILE A 35 12.71 -19.71 51.32
N LYS A 36 13.44 -19.18 52.30
CA LYS A 36 14.36 -19.97 53.11
C LYS A 36 14.43 -19.39 54.54
N SER A 37 14.16 -20.23 55.56
CA SER A 37 14.44 -19.89 56.93
C SER A 37 15.90 -20.27 57.24
N LEU A 38 16.67 -19.31 57.77
CA LEU A 38 18.10 -19.48 58.05
C LEU A 38 18.38 -19.86 59.51
N GLY A 39 17.43 -19.59 60.40
CA GLY A 39 17.56 -19.87 61.84
C GLY A 39 18.02 -18.67 62.66
N SER A 40 18.45 -18.91 63.89
CA SER A 40 18.91 -17.84 64.80
C SER A 40 20.36 -17.46 64.54
N VAL A 41 20.65 -16.16 64.69
CA VAL A 41 22.01 -15.60 64.57
C VAL A 41 23.00 -16.30 65.49
N SER A 42 22.60 -16.67 66.71
CA SER A 42 23.44 -17.39 67.67
C SER A 42 23.85 -18.79 67.15
N LYS A 43 22.92 -19.56 66.53
CA LYS A 43 23.23 -20.86 65.89
C LYS A 43 24.13 -20.70 64.67
N LEU A 44 23.91 -19.69 63.84
CA LEU A 44 24.72 -19.43 62.64
C LEU A 44 26.15 -18.99 63.02
N LYS A 45 26.32 -18.22 64.10
CA LYS A 45 27.64 -17.93 64.65
C LYS A 45 28.37 -19.19 65.15
N ALA A 46 27.62 -20.06 65.85
CA ALA A 46 28.15 -21.32 66.32
C ALA A 46 28.53 -22.29 65.19
N SER A 47 27.99 -22.14 63.98
CA SER A 47 28.37 -22.87 62.77
C SER A 47 29.54 -22.26 61.97
N GLY A 48 30.19 -21.21 62.51
CA GLY A 48 31.41 -20.62 61.93
C GLY A 48 31.21 -19.42 61.03
N ILE A 49 30.03 -18.76 61.09
CA ILE A 49 29.79 -17.52 60.35
C ILE A 49 29.93 -16.33 61.34
N ASP A 50 31.01 -15.55 61.20
CA ASP A 50 31.33 -14.47 62.13
C ASP A 50 30.23 -13.36 62.18
N ASP A 51 29.77 -12.93 61.03
CA ASP A 51 28.63 -12.02 60.89
C ASP A 51 27.55 -12.60 59.95
N PRO A 52 26.57 -13.37 60.49
CA PRO A 52 25.51 -13.96 59.71
C PRO A 52 24.62 -12.95 58.99
N VAL A 53 24.48 -11.72 59.52
CA VAL A 53 23.63 -10.71 58.89
C VAL A 53 24.31 -10.13 57.64
N ALA A 54 25.58 -9.79 57.73
CA ALA A 54 26.34 -9.31 56.60
C ALA A 54 26.46 -10.40 55.51
N PHE A 55 26.86 -11.62 55.91
CA PHE A 55 26.98 -12.77 55.02
C PHE A 55 25.72 -13.04 54.18
N TYR A 56 24.56 -13.09 54.83
CA TYR A 56 23.31 -13.36 54.12
C TYR A 56 22.74 -12.14 53.41
N ARG A 57 23.15 -10.92 53.69
CA ARG A 57 22.88 -9.74 52.86
C ARG A 57 23.61 -9.84 51.53
N ASP A 58 24.88 -10.19 51.54
CA ASP A 58 25.67 -10.37 50.32
C ASP A 58 25.15 -11.54 49.49
N GLU A 59 24.70 -12.63 50.13
CA GLU A 59 24.08 -13.76 49.45
C GLU A 59 22.75 -13.36 48.75
N VAL A 60 21.91 -12.59 49.47
CA VAL A 60 20.66 -12.06 48.91
C VAL A 60 20.91 -11.08 47.77
N GLU A 61 21.94 -10.25 47.85
CA GLU A 61 22.34 -9.34 46.79
C GLU A 61 22.80 -10.13 45.54
N ARG A 62 23.60 -11.18 45.73
CA ARG A 62 23.99 -12.09 44.65
C ARG A 62 22.77 -12.80 44.01
N MET A 63 21.81 -13.28 44.83
CA MET A 63 20.55 -13.86 44.33
C MET A 63 19.77 -12.84 43.48
N ASN A 64 19.73 -11.58 43.88
CA ASN A 64 19.08 -10.52 43.08
C ASN A 64 19.80 -10.24 41.76
N MET A 65 21.15 -10.24 41.75
CA MET A 65 21.95 -10.09 40.54
C MET A 65 21.75 -11.27 39.59
N GLU A 66 21.77 -12.51 40.08
CA GLU A 66 21.50 -13.72 39.29
C GLU A 66 20.08 -13.71 38.72
N SER A 67 19.08 -13.35 39.52
CA SER A 67 17.67 -13.23 39.07
C SER A 67 17.51 -12.14 37.99
N LYS A 68 18.25 -11.03 38.08
CA LYS A 68 18.28 -10.00 37.03
C LYS A 68 18.93 -10.55 35.74
N GLN A 69 20.09 -11.22 35.87
CA GLN A 69 20.79 -11.82 34.72
C GLN A 69 19.96 -12.92 34.06
N ASP A 70 19.24 -13.74 34.81
CA ASP A 70 18.34 -14.76 34.26
C ASP A 70 17.15 -14.17 33.50
N LYS A 71 16.61 -13.03 33.94
CA LYS A 71 15.56 -12.31 33.22
C LYS A 71 16.06 -11.76 31.89
N ILE A 72 17.29 -11.25 31.84
CA ILE A 72 17.93 -10.73 30.62
C ILE A 72 18.22 -11.87 29.62
N LYS A 73 18.50 -13.08 30.13
CA LYS A 73 18.84 -14.24 29.29
C LYS A 73 17.64 -15.02 28.75
N LYS A 74 16.43 -14.78 29.24
CA LYS A 74 15.24 -15.54 28.79
C LYS A 74 14.64 -14.93 27.54
N ILE A 75 14.60 -15.70 26.46
CA ILE A 75 13.76 -15.40 25.30
C ILE A 75 12.31 -15.62 25.75
N THR A 76 11.49 -14.54 25.70
CA THR A 76 10.07 -14.61 26.02
C THR A 76 9.25 -14.77 24.73
N SER A 77 7.95 -15.00 24.85
CA SER A 77 7.01 -15.05 23.71
C SER A 77 6.91 -13.70 22.97
N VAL A 78 7.36 -12.62 23.59
CA VAL A 78 7.44 -11.29 22.97
C VAL A 78 8.90 -10.99 22.67
N SER A 79 9.22 -10.79 21.38
CA SER A 79 10.57 -10.39 20.97
C SER A 79 10.98 -9.08 21.65
N PRO A 80 12.23 -8.94 22.13
CA PRO A 80 12.72 -7.66 22.64
C PRO A 80 12.87 -6.58 21.56
N ARG A 81 12.72 -6.95 20.29
CA ARG A 81 12.75 -5.99 19.18
C ARG A 81 11.45 -5.20 19.13
N ARG A 82 11.59 -3.91 18.84
CA ARG A 82 10.48 -2.98 18.70
C ARG A 82 10.60 -2.23 17.39
N TYR A 83 9.52 -2.17 16.63
CA TYR A 83 9.44 -1.35 15.43
C TYR A 83 9.27 0.13 15.80
N LEU A 84 10.00 0.99 15.14
CA LEU A 84 9.86 2.44 15.27
C LEU A 84 9.63 3.13 13.90
N GLY A 85 9.88 2.44 12.79
CA GLY A 85 9.76 3.00 11.44
C GLY A 85 8.39 3.57 11.09
N TYR A 86 7.34 3.29 11.85
CA TYR A 86 6.00 3.86 11.64
C TYR A 86 5.85 5.31 12.16
N PHE A 87 6.83 5.86 12.90
CA PHE A 87 6.67 7.16 13.55
C PHE A 87 6.32 8.32 12.59
N PRO A 88 6.80 8.36 11.32
CA PRO A 88 6.38 9.40 10.39
C PRO A 88 4.88 9.33 10.05
N LEU A 89 4.36 8.11 9.84
CA LEU A 89 2.94 7.91 9.58
C LEU A 89 2.09 8.29 10.78
N LYS A 90 2.56 7.94 12.00
CA LYS A 90 1.93 8.36 13.25
C LYS A 90 1.85 9.88 13.35
N SER A 91 2.95 10.57 13.10
CA SER A 91 3.02 12.02 13.11
C SER A 91 2.01 12.66 12.15
N ILE A 92 1.97 12.18 10.90
CA ILE A 92 1.02 12.68 9.88
C ILE A 92 -0.43 12.38 10.28
N LEU A 93 -0.73 11.16 10.73
CA LEU A 93 -2.07 10.76 11.12
C LEU A 93 -2.61 11.62 12.29
N GLU A 94 -1.75 11.96 13.24
CA GLU A 94 -2.11 12.83 14.35
C GLU A 94 -2.28 14.30 13.92
N ASN A 95 -1.50 14.78 12.92
CA ASN A 95 -1.70 16.10 12.32
C ASN A 95 -3.03 16.22 11.57
N LEU A 96 -3.51 15.13 10.98
CA LEU A 96 -4.82 15.10 10.33
C LEU A 96 -5.99 15.23 11.33
N ASP A 97 -5.73 15.07 12.63
CA ASP A 97 -6.71 15.25 13.70
C ASP A 97 -7.95 14.33 13.54
N ILE A 98 -7.72 13.14 12.98
CA ILE A 98 -8.78 12.16 12.63
C ILE A 98 -9.49 11.62 13.87
N LYS A 99 -8.77 11.50 15.00
CA LYS A 99 -9.30 10.86 16.22
C LYS A 99 -10.65 11.42 16.63
N LYS A 100 -10.79 12.73 16.72
CA LYS A 100 -12.04 13.36 17.16
C LYS A 100 -13.22 13.08 16.23
N PHE A 101 -12.99 12.91 14.93
CA PHE A 101 -14.05 12.57 13.98
C PHE A 101 -14.47 11.10 14.12
N ILE A 102 -13.51 10.20 14.32
CA ILE A 102 -13.80 8.78 14.56
C ILE A 102 -14.50 8.61 15.92
N ASP A 103 -14.10 9.37 16.95
CA ASP A 103 -14.78 9.36 18.23
C ASP A 103 -16.25 9.81 18.13
N LEU A 104 -16.57 10.76 17.22
CA LEU A 104 -17.96 11.13 16.90
C LEU A 104 -18.74 9.98 16.27
N TYR A 105 -18.15 9.23 15.36
CA TYR A 105 -18.76 8.01 14.82
C TYR A 105 -19.08 6.97 15.90
N LYS A 106 -18.22 6.87 16.91
CA LYS A 106 -18.44 5.95 18.03
C LYS A 106 -19.78 6.19 18.73
N PHE A 107 -20.24 7.44 18.88
CA PHE A 107 -21.53 7.76 19.48
C PHE A 107 -22.75 7.21 18.71
N THR A 108 -22.56 6.82 17.45
CA THR A 108 -23.61 6.20 16.63
C THR A 108 -23.53 4.68 16.64
N THR A 109 -22.67 4.09 17.49
CA THR A 109 -22.42 2.65 17.53
C THR A 109 -22.40 2.15 18.97
N ASP A 110 -22.60 0.85 19.17
CA ASP A 110 -22.53 0.19 20.48
C ASP A 110 -21.09 -0.29 20.84
N TYR A 111 -20.05 0.20 20.12
CA TYR A 111 -18.68 -0.21 20.42
C TYR A 111 -18.15 0.48 21.68
N GLU A 112 -17.72 -0.32 22.66
CA GLU A 112 -17.14 0.16 23.91
C GLU A 112 -15.64 0.48 23.83
N PHE A 113 -14.92 -0.09 22.84
CA PHE A 113 -13.48 0.10 22.64
C PHE A 113 -13.15 1.28 21.72
N ASP A 114 -11.90 1.72 21.72
CA ASP A 114 -11.44 2.86 20.89
C ASP A 114 -11.21 2.42 19.44
N LEU A 115 -12.12 2.85 18.54
CA LEU A 115 -12.04 2.57 17.10
C LEU A 115 -10.78 3.20 16.46
N TYR A 116 -10.41 4.43 16.88
CA TYR A 116 -9.23 5.10 16.34
C TYR A 116 -7.94 4.38 16.75
N GLU A 117 -7.88 3.84 17.96
CA GLU A 117 -6.75 3.02 18.42
C GLU A 117 -6.56 1.81 17.48
N VAL A 118 -7.63 1.09 17.14
CA VAL A 118 -7.57 -0.05 16.21
C VAL A 118 -7.12 0.39 14.81
N LEU A 119 -7.70 1.48 14.26
CA LEU A 119 -7.37 1.99 12.94
C LEU A 119 -5.88 2.33 12.84
N SER A 120 -5.40 3.16 13.75
CA SER A 120 -4.03 3.66 13.75
C SER A 120 -3.01 2.52 13.88
N LEU A 121 -3.25 1.58 14.80
CA LEU A 121 -2.37 0.42 15.00
C LEU A 121 -2.38 -0.55 13.82
N LEU A 122 -3.51 -0.75 13.16
CA LEU A 122 -3.58 -1.55 11.93
C LEU A 122 -2.79 -0.90 10.78
N VAL A 123 -2.83 0.43 10.65
CA VAL A 123 -2.04 1.18 9.66
C VAL A 123 -0.54 1.04 9.97
N TYR A 124 -0.14 1.26 11.22
CA TYR A 124 1.28 1.16 11.60
C TYR A 124 1.81 -0.26 11.43
N ALA A 125 1.07 -1.26 11.89
CA ALA A 125 1.47 -2.67 11.71
C ALA A 125 1.56 -3.05 10.23
N ARG A 126 0.62 -2.59 9.40
CA ARG A 126 0.65 -2.83 7.95
C ARG A 126 1.88 -2.20 7.28
N CYS A 127 2.31 -1.03 7.77
CA CYS A 127 3.48 -0.34 7.27
C CYS A 127 4.79 -1.09 7.60
N VAL A 128 4.96 -1.51 8.87
CA VAL A 128 6.26 -2.05 9.33
C VAL A 128 6.42 -3.56 9.10
N SER A 129 5.33 -4.33 9.17
CA SER A 129 5.36 -5.80 9.04
C SER A 129 4.01 -6.34 8.53
N PRO A 130 3.77 -6.27 7.22
CA PRO A 130 2.54 -6.75 6.61
C PRO A 130 2.33 -8.25 6.87
N CYS A 131 1.16 -8.64 7.40
CA CYS A 131 0.82 -10.04 7.64
C CYS A 131 -0.70 -10.22 7.83
N SER A 132 -1.14 -11.44 8.16
CA SER A 132 -2.54 -11.73 8.49
C SER A 132 -3.00 -10.96 9.74
N LYS A 133 -4.30 -10.72 9.90
CA LYS A 133 -4.83 -10.01 11.07
C LYS A 133 -4.55 -10.74 12.38
N TYR A 134 -4.55 -12.06 12.35
CA TYR A 134 -4.15 -12.90 13.49
C TYR A 134 -2.70 -12.62 13.90
N LYS A 135 -1.78 -12.73 12.96
CA LYS A 135 -0.36 -12.46 13.21
C LYS A 135 -0.12 -10.99 13.58
N THR A 136 -0.83 -10.05 12.95
CA THR A 136 -0.78 -8.63 13.32
C THR A 136 -1.08 -8.46 14.81
N TYR A 137 -2.18 -9.04 15.31
CA TYR A 137 -2.61 -8.88 16.69
C TYR A 137 -1.64 -9.54 17.69
N TYR A 138 -1.29 -10.81 17.47
CA TYR A 138 -0.51 -11.57 18.44
C TYR A 138 1.01 -11.35 18.37
N GLU A 139 1.54 -10.98 17.22
CA GLU A 139 2.99 -10.87 17.04
C GLU A 139 3.46 -9.43 16.79
N ILE A 140 2.74 -8.61 16.01
CA ILE A 140 3.22 -7.30 15.59
C ILE A 140 2.82 -6.20 16.56
N LEU A 141 1.55 -6.11 16.98
CA LEU A 141 1.10 -5.08 17.91
C LEU A 141 1.93 -5.07 19.22
N PRO A 142 2.29 -6.22 19.83
CA PRO A 142 3.16 -6.23 21.01
C PRO A 142 4.57 -5.66 20.75
N GLN A 143 5.01 -5.58 19.48
CA GLN A 143 6.31 -5.03 19.11
C GLN A 143 6.26 -3.53 18.73
N LEU A 144 5.10 -2.89 18.76
CA LEU A 144 5.00 -1.44 18.67
C LEU A 144 5.21 -0.80 20.04
N HIS A 145 5.65 0.46 20.05
CA HIS A 145 5.82 1.23 21.30
C HIS A 145 4.52 1.91 21.75
N ILE A 146 3.37 1.34 21.42
CA ILE A 146 2.05 1.90 21.69
C ILE A 146 1.23 0.87 22.46
N PRO A 147 0.80 1.18 23.69
CA PRO A 147 -0.13 0.33 24.43
C PRO A 147 -1.50 0.32 23.74
N TYR A 148 -2.23 -0.78 23.87
CA TYR A 148 -3.58 -0.91 23.33
C TYR A 148 -4.49 -1.69 24.30
N SER A 149 -5.80 -1.42 24.21
CA SER A 149 -6.80 -1.91 25.16
C SER A 149 -7.81 -2.91 24.58
N PHE A 150 -7.80 -3.13 23.26
CA PHE A 150 -8.75 -4.02 22.57
C PHE A 150 -8.24 -5.46 22.45
N ASN A 151 -9.18 -6.40 22.31
CA ASN A 151 -8.89 -7.80 22.03
C ASN A 151 -9.00 -8.11 20.50
N TYR A 152 -8.65 -9.36 20.12
CA TYR A 152 -8.65 -9.78 18.71
C TYR A 152 -10.05 -9.70 18.05
N ASN A 153 -11.11 -10.05 18.77
CA ASN A 153 -12.48 -9.98 18.23
C ASN A 153 -12.90 -8.52 18.02
N GLN A 154 -12.53 -7.62 18.92
CA GLN A 154 -12.77 -6.18 18.76
C GLN A 154 -12.00 -5.60 17.58
N LEU A 155 -10.77 -6.08 17.30
CA LEU A 155 -10.03 -5.73 16.09
C LEU A 155 -10.81 -6.13 14.82
N LEU A 156 -11.34 -7.35 14.77
CA LEU A 156 -12.12 -7.82 13.61
C LEU A 156 -13.45 -7.06 13.48
N SER A 157 -14.11 -6.73 14.58
CA SER A 157 -15.33 -5.92 14.60
C SER A 157 -15.09 -4.50 14.09
N ALA A 158 -13.99 -3.87 14.53
CA ALA A 158 -13.58 -2.57 14.00
C ALA A 158 -13.26 -2.62 12.51
N LEU A 159 -12.57 -3.67 12.05
CA LEU A 159 -12.27 -3.86 10.64
C LEU A 159 -13.53 -3.99 9.79
N ALA A 160 -14.55 -4.71 10.29
CA ALA A 160 -15.85 -4.85 9.63
C ALA A 160 -16.61 -3.50 9.60
N PHE A 161 -16.59 -2.76 10.69
CA PHE A 161 -17.15 -1.40 10.78
C PHE A 161 -16.53 -0.48 9.73
N TYR A 162 -15.21 -0.40 9.68
CA TYR A 162 -14.51 0.40 8.69
C TYR A 162 -14.76 -0.03 7.25
N GLY A 163 -14.98 -1.32 7.02
CA GLY A 163 -15.31 -1.83 5.70
C GLY A 163 -16.74 -1.49 5.25
N ASN A 164 -17.69 -1.45 6.16
CA ASN A 164 -19.07 -1.03 5.86
C ASN A 164 -19.13 0.46 5.48
N ASP A 165 -18.38 1.29 6.15
CA ASP A 165 -18.35 2.74 5.96
C ASP A 165 -17.08 3.24 5.24
N TYR A 166 -16.39 2.38 4.46
CA TYR A 166 -15.07 2.73 3.90
C TYR A 166 -15.08 4.01 3.06
N GLU A 167 -16.17 4.27 2.32
CA GLU A 167 -16.29 5.47 1.49
C GLU A 167 -16.31 6.74 2.35
N LYS A 168 -17.07 6.73 3.45
CA LYS A 168 -17.11 7.85 4.41
C LYS A 168 -15.74 8.07 5.09
N ILE A 169 -15.02 6.99 5.37
CA ILE A 169 -13.68 7.10 5.97
C ILE A 169 -12.69 7.68 4.94
N VAL A 170 -12.75 7.25 3.67
CA VAL A 170 -11.95 7.85 2.59
C VAL A 170 -12.26 9.34 2.46
N GLU A 171 -13.54 9.72 2.44
CA GLU A 171 -14.00 11.11 2.43
C GLU A 171 -13.44 11.93 3.59
N LEU A 172 -13.57 11.42 4.83
CA LEU A 172 -13.02 12.05 6.00
C LEU A 172 -11.50 12.32 5.85
N PHE A 173 -10.75 11.30 5.43
CA PHE A 173 -9.31 11.45 5.25
C PHE A 173 -8.97 12.45 4.15
N THR A 174 -9.66 12.41 3.01
CA THR A 174 -9.43 13.34 1.88
C THR A 174 -9.71 14.77 2.30
N SER A 175 -10.83 15.03 3.01
CA SER A 175 -11.15 16.35 3.57
C SER A 175 -10.05 16.85 4.51
N ARG A 176 -9.58 16.02 5.43
CA ARG A 176 -8.53 16.40 6.38
C ARG A 176 -7.17 16.61 5.71
N VAL A 177 -6.82 15.80 4.70
CA VAL A 177 -5.60 15.99 3.90
C VAL A 177 -5.67 17.30 3.14
N LYS A 178 -6.83 17.63 2.55
CA LYS A 178 -7.06 18.93 1.88
C LYS A 178 -6.82 20.10 2.82
N ASP A 179 -7.37 20.03 4.05
CA ASP A 179 -7.22 21.09 5.04
C ASP A 179 -5.77 21.31 5.51
N LYS A 180 -4.97 20.23 5.56
CA LYS A 180 -3.61 20.27 6.16
C LYS A 180 -2.48 20.29 5.13
N TYR A 181 -2.64 19.68 3.96
CA TYR A 181 -1.56 19.45 3.01
C TYR A 181 -1.82 19.99 1.61
N SER A 182 -2.89 20.73 1.38
CA SER A 182 -3.25 21.33 0.09
C SER A 182 -3.30 20.33 -1.05
N ILE A 183 -4.49 19.82 -1.35
CA ILE A 183 -4.77 18.97 -2.51
C ILE A 183 -4.88 19.86 -3.76
N ASP A 184 -4.23 19.44 -4.85
CA ASP A 184 -4.34 20.07 -6.16
C ASP A 184 -5.11 19.15 -7.11
N THR A 185 -6.34 19.53 -7.43
CA THR A 185 -7.24 18.78 -8.30
C THR A 185 -7.38 19.33 -9.71
N ASP A 186 -6.49 20.23 -10.14
CA ASP A 186 -6.47 20.74 -11.52
C ASP A 186 -6.22 19.62 -12.53
N VAL A 187 -5.44 18.64 -12.12
CA VAL A 187 -5.24 17.37 -12.83
C VAL A 187 -5.49 16.21 -11.89
N THR A 188 -6.28 15.23 -12.32
CA THR A 188 -6.54 14.00 -11.56
C THR A 188 -6.14 12.77 -12.37
N TYR A 189 -5.45 11.85 -11.72
CA TYR A 189 -5.00 10.59 -12.31
C TYR A 189 -5.85 9.45 -11.80
N PHE A 190 -6.38 8.62 -12.71
CA PHE A 190 -7.20 7.48 -12.33
C PHE A 190 -6.74 6.21 -13.06
N ASP A 191 -6.63 5.13 -12.31
CA ASP A 191 -6.47 3.80 -12.86
C ASP A 191 -7.12 2.76 -11.94
N CYS A 192 -7.34 1.56 -12.48
CA CYS A 192 -7.90 0.41 -11.77
C CYS A 192 -6.89 -0.73 -11.73
N THR A 193 -6.99 -1.50 -10.66
CA THR A 193 -6.31 -2.79 -10.55
C THR A 193 -7.25 -3.84 -9.98
N ASN A 194 -6.82 -5.09 -9.95
CA ASN A 194 -7.55 -6.15 -9.27
C ASN A 194 -6.66 -6.94 -8.33
N PHE A 195 -7.31 -7.55 -7.33
CA PHE A 195 -6.71 -8.42 -6.34
C PHE A 195 -7.40 -9.77 -6.41
N TYR A 196 -6.63 -10.83 -6.58
CA TYR A 196 -7.16 -12.20 -6.64
C TYR A 196 -7.31 -12.80 -5.25
N PHE A 197 -8.22 -13.77 -5.16
CA PHE A 197 -8.48 -14.56 -3.96
C PHE A 197 -8.29 -16.03 -4.29
N GLU A 198 -7.44 -16.71 -3.56
CA GLU A 198 -7.19 -18.16 -3.71
C GLU A 198 -8.35 -18.96 -3.12
N ILE A 199 -9.52 -18.89 -3.77
CA ILE A 199 -10.75 -19.56 -3.40
C ILE A 199 -11.41 -20.19 -4.64
N ASP A 200 -12.11 -21.31 -4.46
CA ASP A 200 -12.79 -22.01 -5.55
C ASP A 200 -14.15 -21.40 -5.89
N ARG A 201 -14.84 -20.84 -4.89
CA ARG A 201 -16.22 -20.36 -5.02
C ARG A 201 -16.26 -18.83 -5.10
N GLU A 202 -17.13 -18.34 -5.98
CA GLU A 202 -17.48 -16.94 -6.08
C GLU A 202 -18.56 -16.55 -5.06
N ASP A 203 -18.59 -15.27 -4.71
CA ASP A 203 -19.70 -14.62 -4.01
C ASP A 203 -20.08 -13.33 -4.76
N ASP A 204 -20.93 -12.49 -4.18
CA ASP A 204 -21.43 -11.29 -4.85
C ASP A 204 -20.34 -10.23 -5.07
N PHE A 205 -19.26 -10.26 -4.32
CA PHE A 205 -18.15 -9.31 -4.38
C PHE A 205 -16.90 -9.90 -5.06
N ARG A 206 -16.52 -11.15 -4.70
CA ARG A 206 -15.38 -11.85 -5.30
C ARG A 206 -15.85 -12.64 -6.52
N ARG A 207 -15.69 -12.05 -7.71
CA ARG A 207 -16.16 -12.61 -8.98
C ARG A 207 -15.00 -12.95 -9.91
N LYS A 208 -15.18 -13.99 -10.73
CA LYS A 208 -14.28 -14.28 -11.84
C LYS A 208 -14.45 -13.24 -12.94
N GLY A 209 -13.35 -12.61 -13.33
CA GLY A 209 -13.35 -11.54 -14.32
C GLY A 209 -11.97 -11.37 -14.95
N PRO A 210 -11.78 -10.34 -15.77
CA PRO A 210 -10.48 -10.04 -16.36
C PRO A 210 -9.44 -9.83 -15.25
N SER A 211 -8.45 -10.73 -15.19
CA SER A 211 -7.35 -10.63 -14.24
C SER A 211 -6.13 -10.01 -14.91
N LYS A 212 -5.58 -8.92 -14.36
CA LYS A 212 -4.33 -8.30 -14.83
C LYS A 212 -3.11 -9.25 -14.68
N GLU A 213 -3.28 -10.37 -13.98
CA GLU A 213 -2.24 -11.40 -13.75
C GLU A 213 -2.54 -12.72 -14.45
N ASN A 214 -3.51 -12.73 -15.36
CA ASN A 214 -3.92 -13.94 -16.13
C ASN A 214 -4.32 -15.13 -15.22
N ARG A 215 -4.82 -14.87 -14.02
CA ARG A 215 -5.33 -15.89 -13.10
C ARG A 215 -6.81 -16.19 -13.35
N LYS A 216 -7.23 -17.42 -13.00
CA LYS A 216 -8.64 -17.87 -13.08
C LYS A 216 -9.39 -17.70 -11.76
N ASP A 217 -8.68 -17.29 -10.71
CA ASP A 217 -9.23 -17.08 -9.36
C ASP A 217 -10.22 -15.90 -9.36
N PRO A 218 -11.23 -15.89 -8.47
CA PRO A 218 -12.07 -14.74 -8.25
C PRO A 218 -11.25 -13.51 -7.88
N VAL A 219 -11.66 -12.36 -8.38
CA VAL A 219 -10.98 -11.07 -8.14
C VAL A 219 -11.94 -10.02 -7.59
N VAL A 220 -11.38 -9.00 -6.97
CA VAL A 220 -12.04 -7.75 -6.61
C VAL A 220 -11.31 -6.62 -7.30
N GLY A 221 -12.06 -5.73 -7.94
CA GLY A 221 -11.52 -4.53 -8.57
C GLY A 221 -11.34 -3.40 -7.57
N LEU A 222 -10.31 -2.58 -7.78
CA LEU A 222 -10.02 -1.39 -6.99
C LEU A 222 -9.56 -0.26 -7.92
N GLY A 223 -10.31 0.84 -7.93
CA GLY A 223 -9.93 2.08 -8.59
C GLY A 223 -9.33 3.06 -7.58
N LEU A 224 -8.25 3.74 -7.98
CA LEU A 224 -7.64 4.84 -7.24
C LEU A 224 -7.74 6.12 -8.03
N LEU A 225 -7.97 7.23 -7.34
CA LEU A 225 -7.83 8.58 -7.85
C LEU A 225 -6.71 9.28 -7.10
N LEU A 226 -5.76 9.87 -7.84
CA LEU A 226 -4.71 10.71 -7.29
C LEU A 226 -4.92 12.16 -7.73
N ASP A 227 -4.48 13.11 -6.90
CA ASP A 227 -4.39 14.53 -7.25
C ASP A 227 -3.17 14.82 -8.16
N ALA A 228 -2.99 16.08 -8.56
CA ALA A 228 -1.83 16.51 -9.37
C ALA A 228 -0.49 16.26 -8.67
N ASN A 229 -0.46 16.26 -7.34
CA ASN A 229 0.72 15.98 -6.51
C ASN A 229 0.91 14.50 -6.19
N GLN A 230 0.13 13.60 -6.85
CA GLN A 230 0.21 12.15 -6.68
C GLN A 230 -0.25 11.63 -5.30
N ILE A 231 -1.04 12.42 -4.58
CA ILE A 231 -1.66 12.03 -3.31
C ILE A 231 -2.97 11.29 -3.60
N PRO A 232 -3.21 10.10 -3.02
CA PRO A 232 -4.49 9.43 -3.14
C PRO A 232 -5.64 10.26 -2.54
N VAL A 233 -6.65 10.56 -3.33
CA VAL A 233 -7.82 11.36 -2.92
C VAL A 233 -9.14 10.61 -3.07
N GLY A 234 -9.13 9.41 -3.64
CA GLY A 234 -10.30 8.59 -3.79
C GLY A 234 -9.98 7.12 -4.02
N MET A 235 -10.86 6.26 -3.54
CA MET A 235 -10.80 4.82 -3.74
C MET A 235 -12.21 4.27 -3.95
N LYS A 236 -12.37 3.36 -4.92
CA LYS A 236 -13.62 2.61 -5.14
C LYS A 236 -13.31 1.14 -5.31
N MET A 237 -14.04 0.30 -4.57
CA MET A 237 -13.99 -1.15 -4.74
C MET A 237 -15.25 -1.62 -5.48
N TYR A 238 -15.09 -2.63 -6.35
CA TYR A 238 -16.17 -3.16 -7.17
C TYR A 238 -15.97 -4.66 -7.44
N PRO A 239 -17.06 -5.41 -7.73
CA PRO A 239 -16.98 -6.83 -8.07
C PRO A 239 -16.09 -7.10 -9.28
N GLY A 240 -15.34 -8.21 -9.24
CA GLY A 240 -14.31 -8.52 -10.23
C GLY A 240 -14.79 -8.76 -11.67
N ASN A 241 -16.09 -8.98 -11.88
CA ASN A 241 -16.70 -9.13 -13.21
C ASN A 241 -17.23 -7.81 -13.79
N GLU A 242 -17.18 -6.71 -13.04
CA GLU A 242 -17.61 -5.41 -13.51
C GLU A 242 -16.56 -4.73 -14.39
N SER A 243 -17.00 -3.84 -15.27
CA SER A 243 -16.15 -3.04 -16.14
C SER A 243 -15.49 -1.90 -15.38
N GLU A 244 -14.20 -1.66 -15.60
CA GLU A 244 -13.45 -0.53 -15.02
C GLU A 244 -13.92 0.83 -15.54
N LYS A 245 -14.55 0.89 -16.73
CA LYS A 245 -14.90 2.14 -17.40
C LYS A 245 -15.93 3.02 -16.66
N PRO A 246 -17.01 2.47 -16.06
CA PRO A 246 -17.94 3.27 -15.26
C PRO A 246 -17.32 3.78 -13.96
N VAL A 247 -16.42 3.02 -13.34
CA VAL A 247 -15.83 3.34 -12.02
C VAL A 247 -15.19 4.72 -11.98
N LEU A 248 -14.50 5.13 -13.06
CA LEU A 248 -13.94 6.48 -13.17
C LEU A 248 -15.01 7.57 -13.03
N ARG A 249 -16.16 7.38 -13.68
CA ARG A 249 -17.27 8.36 -13.63
C ARG A 249 -17.86 8.46 -12.24
N ASP A 250 -18.07 7.31 -11.60
CA ASP A 250 -18.69 7.23 -10.28
C ASP A 250 -17.79 7.87 -9.22
N VAL A 251 -16.49 7.55 -9.20
CA VAL A 251 -15.54 8.15 -8.25
C VAL A 251 -15.47 9.67 -8.40
N LEU A 252 -15.37 10.17 -9.63
CA LEU A 252 -15.28 11.62 -9.86
C LEU A 252 -16.60 12.34 -9.56
N LYS A 253 -17.74 11.69 -9.85
CA LYS A 253 -19.04 12.22 -9.49
C LYS A 253 -19.15 12.36 -7.97
N ASP A 254 -18.85 11.30 -7.23
CA ASP A 254 -18.90 11.28 -5.78
C ASP A 254 -18.04 12.40 -5.17
N LEU A 255 -16.79 12.55 -5.65
CA LEU A 255 -15.86 13.58 -5.15
C LEU A 255 -16.32 15.01 -5.47
N LYS A 256 -16.95 15.23 -6.64
CA LYS A 256 -17.51 16.55 -6.99
C LYS A 256 -18.76 16.87 -6.18
N GLU A 257 -19.65 15.91 -5.96
CA GLU A 257 -20.85 16.07 -5.14
C GLU A 257 -20.50 16.42 -3.69
N ARG A 258 -19.38 15.90 -3.18
CA ARG A 258 -18.85 16.22 -1.84
C ARG A 258 -18.03 17.50 -1.79
N HIS A 259 -17.88 18.21 -2.90
CA HIS A 259 -17.05 19.41 -3.01
C HIS A 259 -15.55 19.19 -2.68
N GLU A 260 -15.04 17.99 -2.89
CA GLU A 260 -13.61 17.67 -2.70
C GLU A 260 -12.77 17.99 -3.94
N VAL A 261 -13.38 17.86 -5.13
CA VAL A 261 -12.83 18.36 -6.40
C VAL A 261 -13.59 19.62 -6.82
N HIS A 262 -12.93 20.77 -6.80
CA HIS A 262 -13.53 22.04 -7.17
C HIS A 262 -13.16 22.45 -8.60
N GLY A 263 -14.12 23.04 -9.30
CA GLY A 263 -13.90 23.59 -10.62
C GLY A 263 -13.65 22.55 -11.70
N LYS A 264 -12.85 22.94 -12.71
CA LYS A 264 -12.44 22.08 -13.82
C LYS A 264 -11.26 21.23 -13.40
N THR A 265 -11.31 19.93 -13.67
CA THR A 265 -10.15 19.04 -13.57
C THR A 265 -9.84 18.41 -14.93
N ILE A 266 -8.58 18.09 -15.20
CA ILE A 266 -8.17 17.29 -16.35
C ILE A 266 -8.08 15.84 -15.90
N ARG A 267 -8.96 14.97 -16.41
CA ARG A 267 -8.99 13.54 -16.09
C ARG A 267 -7.95 12.80 -16.90
N VAL A 268 -6.91 12.26 -16.24
CA VAL A 268 -5.84 11.49 -16.88
C VAL A 268 -6.03 10.00 -16.61
N ALA A 269 -6.07 9.19 -17.69
CA ALA A 269 -6.24 7.74 -17.56
C ALA A 269 -5.62 6.97 -18.75
N ASP A 270 -5.38 5.66 -18.55
CA ASP A 270 -4.82 4.79 -19.58
C ASP A 270 -5.88 4.42 -20.65
N LYS A 271 -5.38 3.79 -21.73
CA LYS A 271 -6.16 3.34 -22.91
C LYS A 271 -7.35 2.44 -22.56
N GLY A 272 -7.27 1.66 -21.46
CA GLY A 272 -8.37 0.81 -21.00
C GLY A 272 -9.61 1.60 -20.60
N LEU A 273 -9.42 2.83 -20.12
CA LEU A 273 -10.48 3.74 -19.69
C LEU A 273 -10.91 4.73 -20.78
N ASN A 274 -10.23 4.76 -21.93
CA ASN A 274 -10.59 5.61 -23.05
C ASN A 274 -11.83 5.05 -23.76
N CYS A 275 -12.99 5.64 -23.49
CA CYS A 275 -14.25 5.36 -24.17
C CYS A 275 -15.06 6.64 -24.34
N SER A 276 -16.00 6.60 -25.29
CA SER A 276 -16.85 7.75 -25.59
C SER A 276 -17.60 8.28 -24.36
N GLU A 277 -18.10 7.38 -23.53
CA GLU A 277 -18.86 7.71 -22.34
C GLU A 277 -18.01 8.47 -21.30
N ASN A 278 -16.73 8.09 -21.12
CA ASN A 278 -15.82 8.78 -20.20
C ASN A 278 -15.44 10.17 -20.71
N ILE A 279 -15.21 10.30 -22.02
CA ILE A 279 -14.94 11.58 -22.69
C ILE A 279 -16.16 12.52 -22.56
N LEU A 280 -17.35 12.03 -22.90
CA LEU A 280 -18.57 12.82 -22.80
C LEU A 280 -18.91 13.21 -21.36
N SER A 281 -18.71 12.30 -20.40
CA SER A 281 -18.86 12.61 -18.99
C SER A 281 -17.91 13.71 -18.52
N ALA A 282 -16.66 13.72 -18.99
CA ALA A 282 -15.73 14.78 -18.66
C ALA A 282 -16.26 16.13 -19.17
N LEU A 283 -16.57 16.22 -20.45
CA LEU A 283 -17.05 17.46 -21.08
C LEU A 283 -18.38 17.94 -20.50
N ALA A 284 -19.33 17.04 -20.21
CA ALA A 284 -20.61 17.39 -19.60
C ALA A 284 -20.46 18.00 -18.20
N ASN A 285 -19.42 17.60 -17.47
CA ASN A 285 -19.10 18.16 -16.14
C ASN A 285 -18.18 19.40 -16.19
N GLY A 286 -17.88 19.92 -17.39
CA GLY A 286 -16.95 21.05 -17.56
C GLY A 286 -15.47 20.68 -17.34
N ASP A 287 -15.15 19.37 -17.28
CA ASP A 287 -13.79 18.87 -17.11
C ASP A 287 -13.06 18.74 -18.44
N GLY A 288 -11.73 18.66 -18.37
CA GLY A 288 -10.88 18.18 -19.46
C GLY A 288 -10.62 16.68 -19.36
N TYR A 289 -10.02 16.14 -20.40
CA TYR A 289 -9.50 14.78 -20.40
C TYR A 289 -8.14 14.70 -21.11
N LEU A 290 -7.35 13.71 -20.69
CA LEU A 290 -6.09 13.31 -21.31
C LEU A 290 -5.98 11.79 -21.22
N PHE A 291 -6.31 11.10 -22.30
CA PHE A 291 -6.33 9.65 -22.35
C PHE A 291 -5.34 9.11 -23.38
N SER A 292 -4.79 7.94 -23.12
CA SER A 292 -4.06 7.19 -24.15
C SER A 292 -5.05 6.49 -25.09
N LYS A 293 -4.70 6.39 -26.36
CA LYS A 293 -5.47 5.69 -27.39
C LYS A 293 -4.58 4.69 -28.13
N SER A 294 -5.08 3.48 -28.30
CA SER A 294 -4.33 2.44 -29.03
C SER A 294 -4.20 2.79 -30.50
N VAL A 295 -2.96 2.98 -30.97
CA VAL A 295 -2.68 3.24 -32.39
C VAL A 295 -3.14 2.08 -33.28
N LYS A 296 -3.11 0.84 -32.77
CA LYS A 296 -3.56 -0.36 -33.51
C LYS A 296 -5.05 -0.35 -33.85
N GLN A 297 -5.86 0.34 -33.05
CA GLN A 297 -7.33 0.41 -33.19
C GLN A 297 -7.80 1.65 -33.96
N LEU A 298 -6.88 2.45 -34.47
CA LEU A 298 -7.22 3.63 -35.28
C LEU A 298 -7.77 3.23 -36.64
N PRO A 299 -8.64 4.07 -37.25
CA PRO A 299 -8.96 3.99 -38.67
C PRO A 299 -7.69 4.06 -39.53
N GLU A 300 -7.71 3.43 -40.73
CA GLU A 300 -6.53 3.38 -41.62
C GLU A 300 -6.02 4.77 -42.00
N THR A 301 -6.88 5.74 -42.23
CA THR A 301 -6.49 7.12 -42.51
C THR A 301 -5.69 7.75 -41.39
N GLU A 302 -6.05 7.48 -40.12
CA GLU A 302 -5.32 7.94 -38.95
C GLU A 302 -3.99 7.19 -38.77
N LYS A 303 -3.94 5.87 -39.06
CA LYS A 303 -2.70 5.09 -39.03
C LYS A 303 -1.69 5.59 -40.07
N VAL A 304 -2.17 5.88 -41.27
CA VAL A 304 -1.31 6.48 -42.33
C VAL A 304 -0.73 7.80 -41.80
N TRP A 305 -1.54 8.68 -41.23
CA TRP A 305 -1.04 9.92 -40.64
C TRP A 305 0.00 9.66 -39.56
N VAL A 306 -0.23 8.71 -38.65
CA VAL A 306 0.74 8.32 -37.62
C VAL A 306 2.08 7.91 -38.21
N LEU A 307 2.07 7.11 -39.26
CA LEU A 307 3.28 6.53 -39.87
C LEU A 307 4.03 7.49 -40.80
N LEU A 308 3.38 8.55 -41.30
CA LEU A 308 4.06 9.56 -42.12
C LEU A 308 5.20 10.21 -41.31
N PRO A 309 6.46 10.20 -41.82
CA PRO A 309 7.61 10.72 -41.09
C PRO A 309 7.61 12.26 -40.97
N ASN A 310 6.78 12.95 -41.75
CA ASN A 310 6.71 14.40 -41.78
C ASN A 310 6.17 14.94 -40.45
N ASP A 311 6.64 16.14 -40.10
CA ASP A 311 6.18 16.92 -38.94
C ASP A 311 6.56 16.36 -37.54
N TYR A 312 7.34 15.29 -37.47
CA TYR A 312 7.85 14.81 -36.18
C TYR A 312 8.94 15.74 -35.65
N LYS A 313 8.69 16.29 -34.46
CA LYS A 313 9.66 17.05 -33.66
C LYS A 313 10.42 16.09 -32.75
N THR A 314 11.71 16.37 -32.49
CA THR A 314 12.59 15.54 -31.68
C THR A 314 12.70 16.10 -30.28
N VAL A 315 12.61 15.22 -29.27
CA VAL A 315 12.92 15.55 -27.86
C VAL A 315 14.18 14.80 -27.45
N LYS A 316 15.15 15.55 -26.91
CA LYS A 316 16.45 15.04 -26.46
C LYS A 316 16.59 15.20 -24.95
N ASP A 317 17.36 14.32 -24.32
CA ASP A 317 17.75 14.41 -22.92
C ASP A 317 18.88 15.45 -22.70
N ARG A 318 19.37 15.53 -21.44
CA ARG A 318 20.47 16.44 -21.06
C ARG A 318 21.81 16.09 -21.73
N ASN A 319 21.98 14.84 -22.18
CA ASN A 319 23.16 14.34 -22.86
C ASN A 319 23.07 14.50 -24.40
N GLY A 320 21.93 15.01 -24.91
CA GLY A 320 21.68 15.17 -26.34
C GLY A 320 21.15 13.91 -27.03
N GLU A 321 20.87 12.83 -26.28
CA GLU A 321 20.30 11.61 -26.83
C GLU A 321 18.79 11.76 -27.06
N ILE A 322 18.30 11.12 -28.14
CA ILE A 322 16.89 11.19 -28.52
C ILE A 322 16.07 10.31 -27.58
N VAL A 323 15.15 10.93 -26.83
CA VAL A 323 14.22 10.23 -25.94
C VAL A 323 12.99 9.77 -26.71
N TYR A 324 12.35 10.67 -27.46
CA TYR A 324 11.21 10.37 -28.31
C TYR A 324 11.01 11.42 -29.41
N TYR A 325 10.22 11.06 -30.39
CA TYR A 325 9.68 11.97 -31.39
C TYR A 325 8.20 12.18 -31.14
N TYR A 326 7.68 13.37 -31.49
CA TYR A 326 6.25 13.64 -31.40
C TYR A 326 5.76 14.49 -32.56
N LYS A 327 4.49 14.33 -32.88
CA LYS A 327 3.74 15.27 -33.72
C LYS A 327 2.32 15.42 -33.18
N GLU A 328 1.66 16.49 -33.58
CA GLU A 328 0.34 16.86 -33.06
C GLU A 328 -0.60 17.30 -34.17
N CYS A 329 -1.88 17.11 -33.96
CA CYS A 329 -2.94 17.73 -34.76
C CYS A 329 -4.10 18.15 -33.87
N ILE A 330 -4.87 19.12 -34.36
CA ILE A 330 -6.13 19.57 -33.75
C ILE A 330 -7.18 19.47 -34.83
N ASP A 331 -8.22 18.66 -34.61
CA ASP A 331 -9.32 18.44 -35.55
C ASP A 331 -10.59 18.03 -34.83
N GLU A 332 -11.69 17.87 -35.56
CA GLU A 332 -12.93 17.28 -35.07
C GLU A 332 -12.94 15.77 -35.30
N PHE A 333 -13.09 15.04 -34.20
CA PHE A 333 -13.14 13.58 -34.22
C PHE A 333 -14.50 13.05 -33.80
N SER A 334 -15.00 12.07 -34.52
CA SER A 334 -16.33 11.51 -34.30
C SER A 334 -16.31 10.38 -33.28
N TYR A 335 -17.14 10.51 -32.25
CA TYR A 335 -17.35 9.52 -31.19
C TYR A 335 -18.75 8.96 -31.24
N THR A 336 -18.89 7.63 -31.09
CA THR A 336 -20.18 6.96 -31.01
C THR A 336 -20.45 6.58 -29.57
N TYR A 337 -21.63 6.93 -29.06
CA TYR A 337 -22.08 6.56 -27.72
C TYR A 337 -23.51 6.05 -27.77
N THR A 338 -23.94 5.36 -26.71
CA THR A 338 -25.31 4.89 -26.55
C THR A 338 -26.04 5.84 -25.60
N ASP A 339 -27.17 6.41 -26.03
CA ASP A 339 -27.99 7.28 -25.19
C ASP A 339 -28.79 6.49 -24.15
N GLU A 340 -29.47 7.20 -23.23
CA GLU A 340 -30.31 6.60 -22.18
C GLU A 340 -31.47 5.72 -22.73
N LYS A 341 -31.85 5.91 -23.99
CA LYS A 341 -32.85 5.12 -24.69
C LYS A 341 -32.27 3.93 -25.47
N GLY A 342 -31.00 3.64 -25.29
CA GLY A 342 -30.31 2.54 -25.97
C GLY A 342 -29.96 2.80 -27.45
N LYS A 343 -30.14 4.04 -27.97
CA LYS A 343 -29.82 4.38 -29.35
C LYS A 343 -28.38 4.85 -29.51
N LYS A 344 -27.70 4.35 -30.54
CA LYS A 344 -26.35 4.81 -30.92
C LYS A 344 -26.45 6.20 -31.54
N LYS A 345 -25.68 7.14 -31.00
CA LYS A 345 -25.53 8.51 -31.50
C LYS A 345 -24.08 8.81 -31.79
N LYS A 346 -23.83 9.73 -32.71
CA LYS A 346 -22.51 10.27 -33.01
C LYS A 346 -22.42 11.71 -32.54
N VAL A 347 -21.26 12.09 -32.06
CA VAL A 347 -20.91 13.46 -31.68
C VAL A 347 -19.50 13.76 -32.18
N ASN A 348 -19.31 14.96 -32.72
CA ASN A 348 -17.99 15.44 -33.10
C ASN A 348 -17.41 16.28 -31.96
N ILE A 349 -16.18 15.99 -31.61
CA ILE A 349 -15.46 16.66 -30.52
C ILE A 349 -14.17 17.23 -31.10
N LYS A 350 -13.97 18.52 -30.90
CA LYS A 350 -12.69 19.17 -31.21
C LYS A 350 -11.66 18.73 -30.20
N GLU A 351 -10.64 18.03 -30.70
CA GLU A 351 -9.67 17.31 -29.88
C GLU A 351 -8.26 17.56 -30.42
N LYS A 352 -7.31 17.68 -29.50
CA LYS A 352 -5.88 17.63 -29.82
C LYS A 352 -5.38 16.21 -29.66
N ARG A 353 -4.66 15.72 -30.67
CA ARG A 353 -3.97 14.43 -30.65
C ARG A 353 -2.47 14.62 -30.70
N VAL A 354 -1.77 13.95 -29.82
CA VAL A 354 -0.31 13.94 -29.75
C VAL A 354 0.16 12.51 -29.95
N VAL A 355 0.82 12.25 -31.07
CA VAL A 355 1.45 10.97 -31.35
C VAL A 355 2.90 11.05 -30.93
N THR A 356 3.36 10.04 -30.22
CA THR A 356 4.76 9.90 -29.83
C THR A 356 5.35 8.62 -30.40
N TYR A 357 6.63 8.65 -30.77
CA TYR A 357 7.41 7.47 -31.13
C TYR A 357 8.67 7.41 -30.27
N ASN A 358 8.81 6.35 -29.49
CA ASN A 358 9.96 6.12 -28.64
C ASN A 358 10.81 4.97 -29.21
N PRO A 359 12.06 5.23 -29.70
CA PRO A 359 12.90 4.21 -30.33
C PRO A 359 13.29 3.06 -29.38
N THR A 360 13.50 3.37 -28.10
CA THR A 360 13.87 2.36 -27.09
C THR A 360 12.68 1.44 -26.80
N LEU A 361 11.49 2.01 -26.66
CA LEU A 361 10.26 1.26 -26.50
C LEU A 361 9.93 0.44 -27.75
N ALA A 362 10.19 0.98 -28.94
CA ALA A 362 10.01 0.26 -30.20
C ALA A 362 10.90 -1.00 -30.26
N ARG A 363 12.17 -0.89 -29.87
CA ARG A 363 13.08 -2.05 -29.81
C ARG A 363 12.59 -3.12 -28.84
N LYS A 364 12.13 -2.70 -27.65
CA LYS A 364 11.56 -3.60 -26.64
C LYS A 364 10.32 -4.30 -27.17
N HIS A 365 9.35 -3.57 -27.71
CA HIS A 365 8.12 -4.15 -28.26
C HIS A 365 8.41 -5.11 -29.42
N LYS A 366 9.32 -4.76 -30.35
CA LYS A 366 9.71 -5.65 -31.44
C LYS A 366 10.33 -6.96 -30.93
N TYR A 367 11.15 -6.88 -29.89
CA TYR A 367 11.71 -8.08 -29.26
C TYR A 367 10.60 -8.97 -28.65
N GLU A 368 9.66 -8.37 -27.93
CA GLU A 368 8.52 -9.09 -27.33
C GLU A 368 7.62 -9.72 -28.40
N ILE A 369 7.33 -9.00 -29.48
CA ILE A 369 6.56 -9.52 -30.63
C ILE A 369 7.28 -10.73 -31.22
N ASN A 370 8.57 -10.62 -31.53
CA ASN A 370 9.35 -11.71 -32.10
C ASN A 370 9.37 -12.93 -31.20
N LYS A 371 9.52 -12.76 -29.89
CA LYS A 371 9.46 -13.85 -28.91
C LYS A 371 8.11 -14.58 -28.93
N LEU A 372 7.00 -13.83 -29.01
CA LEU A 372 5.65 -14.42 -29.11
C LEU A 372 5.43 -15.12 -30.46
N VAL A 373 5.96 -14.56 -31.53
CA VAL A 373 5.90 -15.16 -32.89
C VAL A 373 6.68 -16.47 -32.94
N GLU A 374 7.90 -16.52 -32.40
CA GLU A 374 8.68 -17.76 -32.31
C GLU A 374 7.97 -18.83 -31.45
N LYS A 375 7.37 -18.44 -30.34
CA LYS A 375 6.50 -19.34 -29.56
C LYS A 375 5.34 -19.85 -30.39
N ALA A 376 4.63 -18.99 -31.15
CA ALA A 376 3.50 -19.37 -31.99
C ALA A 376 3.93 -20.34 -33.10
N LYS A 377 5.09 -20.11 -33.74
CA LYS A 377 5.66 -21.01 -34.76
C LYS A 377 5.94 -22.41 -34.17
N GLY A 378 6.62 -22.48 -33.04
CA GLY A 378 6.91 -23.75 -32.35
C GLY A 378 5.66 -24.54 -31.99
N LEU A 379 4.64 -23.86 -31.43
CA LEU A 379 3.36 -24.48 -31.10
C LEU A 379 2.56 -24.90 -32.34
N SER A 380 2.63 -24.15 -33.45
CA SER A 380 2.00 -24.52 -34.70
C SER A 380 2.61 -25.80 -35.31
N ILE A 381 3.93 -25.97 -35.22
CA ILE A 381 4.65 -27.16 -35.70
C ILE A 381 4.29 -28.39 -34.82
N SER A 382 4.20 -28.23 -33.51
CA SER A 382 3.87 -29.30 -32.58
C SER A 382 2.38 -29.65 -32.53
N LEU A 383 1.52 -28.95 -33.30
CA LEU A 383 0.06 -29.09 -33.23
C LEU A 383 -0.49 -28.97 -31.82
N ALA A 384 -0.02 -27.97 -31.08
CA ALA A 384 -0.40 -27.75 -29.69
C ALA A 384 -1.89 -27.36 -29.54
N LYS A 385 -2.44 -27.55 -28.35
CA LYS A 385 -3.82 -27.13 -28.03
C LYS A 385 -3.95 -25.60 -28.08
N LYS A 386 -5.14 -25.10 -28.44
CA LYS A 386 -5.43 -23.66 -28.49
C LYS A 386 -5.07 -22.92 -27.18
N SER A 387 -5.32 -23.54 -26.03
CA SER A 387 -5.01 -22.99 -24.71
C SER A 387 -3.50 -22.78 -24.45
N GLU A 388 -2.63 -23.55 -25.11
CA GLU A 388 -1.17 -23.44 -24.91
C GLU A 388 -0.55 -22.19 -25.55
N TYR A 389 -1.25 -21.62 -26.56
CA TYR A 389 -0.77 -20.39 -27.23
C TYR A 389 -0.78 -19.18 -26.33
N GLY A 390 -1.74 -19.04 -25.39
CA GLY A 390 -1.85 -17.87 -24.53
C GLY A 390 -1.81 -16.57 -25.36
N GLU A 391 -0.96 -15.63 -25.00
CA GLU A 391 -0.81 -14.34 -25.71
C GLU A 391 -0.31 -14.48 -27.15
N SER A 392 0.38 -15.57 -27.51
CA SER A 392 0.84 -15.79 -28.88
C SER A 392 -0.28 -16.17 -29.85
N ALA A 393 -1.48 -16.49 -29.32
CA ALA A 393 -2.66 -16.82 -30.11
C ALA A 393 -3.06 -15.68 -31.09
N LYS A 394 -2.76 -14.43 -30.76
CA LYS A 394 -3.04 -13.27 -31.64
C LYS A 394 -2.31 -13.29 -32.98
N TYR A 395 -1.20 -14.03 -33.09
CA TYR A 395 -0.40 -14.12 -34.30
C TYR A 395 -0.70 -15.35 -35.15
N VAL A 396 -1.74 -16.10 -34.82
CA VAL A 396 -2.16 -17.27 -35.56
C VAL A 396 -3.65 -17.25 -35.85
N THR A 397 -4.01 -17.86 -37.00
CA THR A 397 -5.40 -18.20 -37.31
C THR A 397 -5.57 -19.70 -37.13
N PHE A 398 -6.48 -20.10 -36.27
CA PHE A 398 -6.77 -21.51 -36.01
C PHE A 398 -7.71 -22.05 -37.12
N LYS A 399 -7.30 -23.13 -37.79
CA LYS A 399 -8.16 -23.87 -38.70
C LYS A 399 -8.73 -25.08 -37.97
N SER A 400 -10.04 -25.09 -37.72
CA SER A 400 -10.75 -26.25 -37.19
C SER A 400 -10.79 -27.36 -38.24
N THR A 401 -10.44 -28.56 -37.82
CA THR A 401 -10.46 -29.75 -38.70
C THR A 401 -11.72 -30.60 -38.52
N SER A 402 -12.68 -30.22 -37.70
CA SER A 402 -13.96 -30.93 -37.50
C SER A 402 -15.14 -30.00 -37.27
N ASN A 403 -16.16 -30.19 -38.09
CA ASN A 403 -17.57 -29.76 -37.96
C ASN A 403 -17.97 -28.80 -36.83
N GLY A 404 -17.43 -27.59 -36.80
CA GLY A 404 -18.03 -26.46 -36.07
C GLY A 404 -18.15 -26.56 -34.54
N LYS A 405 -17.65 -27.62 -33.89
CA LYS A 405 -17.59 -27.71 -32.41
C LYS A 405 -16.17 -27.46 -31.95
N GLU A 406 -16.02 -26.54 -30.99
CA GLU A 406 -14.78 -26.35 -30.22
C GLU A 406 -14.47 -27.64 -29.47
N THR A 407 -13.47 -28.40 -29.96
CA THR A 407 -12.91 -29.54 -29.23
C THR A 407 -11.59 -29.10 -28.62
N GLU A 408 -11.26 -29.64 -27.44
CA GLU A 408 -9.95 -29.46 -26.80
C GLU A 408 -8.79 -30.12 -27.57
N ASP A 409 -9.02 -30.53 -28.82
CA ASP A 409 -8.09 -31.25 -29.64
C ASP A 409 -7.00 -30.33 -30.24
N LYS A 410 -5.90 -30.95 -30.65
CA LYS A 410 -4.80 -30.31 -31.36
C LYS A 410 -5.33 -29.59 -32.61
N VAL A 411 -5.00 -28.31 -32.78
CA VAL A 411 -5.52 -27.44 -33.84
C VAL A 411 -4.41 -27.07 -34.80
N LYS A 412 -4.70 -27.09 -36.10
CA LYS A 412 -3.79 -26.52 -37.10
C LYS A 412 -3.85 -25.00 -37.02
N ALA A 413 -2.75 -24.39 -36.63
CA ALA A 413 -2.60 -22.94 -36.57
C ALA A 413 -1.76 -22.46 -37.75
N VAL A 414 -2.20 -21.37 -38.37
CA VAL A 414 -1.48 -20.71 -39.48
C VAL A 414 -1.01 -19.34 -39.03
N ILE A 415 0.27 -19.05 -39.21
CA ILE A 415 0.87 -17.74 -38.84
C ILE A 415 0.19 -16.63 -39.67
N ASN A 416 -0.22 -15.58 -38.96
CA ASN A 416 -0.80 -14.39 -39.58
C ASN A 416 0.28 -13.32 -39.76
N GLN A 417 0.93 -13.32 -40.93
CA GLN A 417 2.03 -12.41 -41.23
C GLN A 417 1.59 -10.95 -41.27
N GLU A 418 0.39 -10.66 -41.78
CA GLU A 418 -0.16 -9.30 -41.82
C GLU A 418 -0.29 -8.69 -40.40
N THR A 419 -0.80 -9.46 -39.43
CA THR A 419 -0.89 -9.03 -38.05
C THR A 419 0.50 -8.76 -37.43
N ILE A 420 1.49 -9.61 -37.75
CA ILE A 420 2.87 -9.44 -37.27
C ILE A 420 3.48 -8.16 -37.84
N ASP A 421 3.38 -7.95 -39.15
CA ASP A 421 3.97 -6.80 -39.83
C ASP A 421 3.33 -5.48 -39.33
N ASN A 422 2.02 -5.48 -39.14
CA ASN A 422 1.30 -4.35 -38.58
C ASN A 422 1.75 -4.04 -37.13
N ASP A 423 1.88 -5.07 -36.29
CA ASP A 423 2.34 -4.91 -34.88
C ASP A 423 3.79 -4.43 -34.81
N ILE A 424 4.67 -4.91 -35.69
CA ILE A 424 6.08 -4.47 -35.80
C ILE A 424 6.16 -3.01 -36.26
N THR A 425 5.35 -2.65 -37.25
CA THR A 425 5.32 -1.29 -37.82
C THR A 425 4.85 -0.27 -36.79
N LEU A 426 3.84 -0.61 -36.00
CA LEU A 426 3.28 0.26 -34.96
C LEU A 426 4.01 0.18 -33.59
N ALA A 427 5.07 -0.63 -33.49
CA ALA A 427 5.85 -0.76 -32.27
C ALA A 427 6.53 0.57 -31.91
N GLY A 428 6.39 0.99 -30.65
CA GLY A 428 6.96 2.24 -30.13
C GLY A 428 6.09 3.48 -30.31
N TYR A 429 5.01 3.39 -31.08
CA TYR A 429 4.04 4.47 -31.22
C TYR A 429 3.01 4.44 -30.10
N ASN A 430 2.67 5.63 -29.58
CA ASN A 430 1.56 5.86 -28.68
C ASN A 430 0.82 7.13 -29.09
N MET A 431 -0.48 7.19 -28.85
CA MET A 431 -1.30 8.37 -29.10
C MET A 431 -1.96 8.84 -27.81
N LEU A 432 -1.86 10.12 -27.55
CA LEU A 432 -2.59 10.82 -26.50
C LEU A 432 -3.69 11.67 -27.12
N VAL A 433 -4.86 11.66 -26.53
CA VAL A 433 -6.04 12.44 -26.96
C VAL A 433 -6.49 13.33 -25.82
N THR A 434 -6.76 14.61 -26.10
CA THR A 434 -7.10 15.58 -25.06
C THR A 434 -8.00 16.70 -25.53
N SER A 435 -8.86 17.18 -24.63
CA SER A 435 -9.63 18.41 -24.80
C SER A 435 -8.79 19.69 -24.65
N GLU A 436 -7.57 19.57 -24.07
CA GLU A 436 -6.71 20.71 -23.76
C GLU A 436 -5.91 21.18 -24.98
N ILE A 437 -6.63 21.72 -26.00
CA ILE A 437 -6.08 22.06 -27.32
C ILE A 437 -5.00 23.15 -27.28
N LYS A 438 -4.97 24.02 -26.24
CA LYS A 438 -4.00 25.11 -26.09
C LYS A 438 -2.71 24.66 -25.39
N THR A 439 -2.72 23.51 -24.70
CA THR A 439 -1.58 23.00 -23.94
C THR A 439 -0.50 22.48 -24.90
N ASP A 440 0.76 22.77 -24.61
CA ASP A 440 1.90 22.28 -25.40
C ASP A 440 1.97 20.74 -25.38
N ALA A 441 2.39 20.14 -26.51
CA ALA A 441 2.45 18.68 -26.65
C ALA A 441 3.44 18.01 -25.69
N ARG A 442 4.54 18.70 -25.31
CA ARG A 442 5.49 18.16 -24.32
C ARG A 442 4.86 18.15 -22.92
N GLN A 443 4.16 19.22 -22.55
CA GLN A 443 3.44 19.29 -21.28
C GLN A 443 2.34 18.21 -21.21
N ILE A 444 1.62 17.97 -22.31
CA ILE A 444 0.64 16.87 -22.42
C ILE A 444 1.33 15.52 -22.18
N TYR A 445 2.47 15.30 -22.82
CA TYR A 445 3.25 14.07 -22.66
C TYR A 445 3.73 13.89 -21.20
N GLU A 446 4.30 14.92 -20.60
CA GLU A 446 4.78 14.90 -19.20
C GLU A 446 3.62 14.67 -18.22
N THR A 447 2.50 15.37 -18.40
CA THR A 447 1.29 15.17 -17.60
C THR A 447 0.82 13.72 -17.68
N TYR A 448 0.72 13.16 -18.90
CA TYR A 448 0.32 11.76 -19.06
C TYR A 448 1.33 10.80 -18.42
N HIS A 449 2.62 11.07 -18.53
CA HIS A 449 3.66 10.20 -17.97
C HIS A 449 3.60 10.11 -16.46
N ASN A 450 3.08 11.10 -15.75
CA ASN A 450 2.88 11.01 -14.30
C ASN A 450 1.86 9.93 -13.89
N LEU A 451 1.11 9.36 -14.84
CA LEU A 451 0.19 8.25 -14.57
C LEU A 451 0.92 7.01 -13.99
N TRP A 452 2.24 6.81 -14.30
CA TRP A 452 3.00 5.69 -13.73
C TRP A 452 3.05 5.68 -12.20
N ARG A 453 2.82 6.82 -11.56
CA ARG A 453 2.82 6.92 -10.10
C ARG A 453 1.62 6.24 -9.44
N ILE A 454 0.50 6.11 -10.16
CA ILE A 454 -0.62 5.31 -9.67
C ILE A 454 -0.29 3.81 -9.74
N GLU A 455 0.44 3.39 -10.78
CA GLU A 455 0.97 2.03 -10.86
C GLU A 455 1.93 1.74 -9.71
N GLU A 456 2.75 2.72 -9.32
CA GLU A 456 3.63 2.64 -8.16
C GLU A 456 2.82 2.51 -6.85
N SER A 457 1.72 3.24 -6.70
CA SER A 457 0.82 3.12 -5.55
C SER A 457 0.18 1.73 -5.46
N PHE A 458 -0.23 1.16 -6.60
CA PHE A 458 -0.69 -0.23 -6.65
C PHE A 458 0.42 -1.24 -6.35
N ARG A 459 1.65 -1.00 -6.81
CA ARG A 459 2.81 -1.84 -6.48
C ARG A 459 3.08 -1.84 -4.97
N ILE A 460 3.03 -0.67 -4.33
CA ILE A 460 3.18 -0.57 -2.88
C ILE A 460 2.08 -1.40 -2.19
N MET A 461 0.82 -1.24 -2.58
CA MET A 461 -0.27 -2.03 -2.00
C MET A 461 -0.05 -3.53 -2.17
N LYS A 462 0.28 -3.99 -3.38
CA LYS A 462 0.39 -5.40 -3.73
C LYS A 462 1.62 -6.09 -3.15
N SER A 463 2.77 -5.40 -3.18
CA SER A 463 4.08 -6.00 -2.89
C SER A 463 4.65 -5.53 -1.55
N ASP A 464 4.62 -4.22 -1.29
CA ASP A 464 5.27 -3.68 -0.10
C ASP A 464 4.40 -3.82 1.14
N LEU A 465 3.08 -3.72 0.98
CA LEU A 465 2.07 -3.88 2.04
C LEU A 465 1.40 -5.25 2.03
N ASP A 466 1.80 -6.19 1.17
CA ASP A 466 1.22 -7.55 1.08
C ASP A 466 -0.32 -7.53 1.16
N ALA A 467 -0.98 -6.64 0.37
CA ALA A 467 -2.44 -6.56 0.37
C ALA A 467 -3.11 -7.88 -0.09
N ARG A 468 -2.33 -8.80 -0.62
CA ARG A 468 -2.71 -10.16 -1.02
C ARG A 468 -1.60 -11.16 -0.65
N PRO A 469 -1.94 -12.45 -0.37
CA PRO A 469 -3.27 -13.02 -0.34
C PRO A 469 -4.13 -12.49 0.80
N VAL A 470 -5.46 -12.38 0.57
CA VAL A 470 -6.43 -11.92 1.57
C VAL A 470 -7.07 -13.13 2.24
N TYR A 471 -6.84 -13.29 3.55
CA TYR A 471 -7.36 -14.41 4.34
C TYR A 471 -8.72 -14.13 4.99
N LEU A 472 -9.35 -13.00 4.67
CA LEU A 472 -10.66 -12.61 5.18
C LEU A 472 -11.76 -13.12 4.25
N GLN A 473 -12.92 -13.47 4.81
CA GLN A 473 -14.01 -14.08 4.06
C GLN A 473 -15.21 -13.16 3.86
N LEU A 474 -15.50 -12.29 4.82
CA LEU A 474 -16.65 -11.41 4.77
C LEU A 474 -16.31 -10.14 3.97
N GLU A 475 -17.23 -9.71 3.12
CA GLU A 475 -17.07 -8.54 2.25
C GLU A 475 -16.65 -7.29 3.04
N ASN A 476 -17.33 -7.00 4.17
CA ASN A 476 -16.98 -5.85 5.00
C ASN A 476 -15.56 -5.94 5.57
N THR A 477 -15.11 -7.11 6.04
CA THR A 477 -13.73 -7.25 6.53
C THR A 477 -12.70 -7.16 5.41
N ILE A 478 -13.04 -7.62 4.19
CA ILE A 478 -12.22 -7.46 2.99
C ILE A 478 -12.10 -5.97 2.64
N LYS A 479 -13.22 -5.24 2.59
CA LYS A 479 -13.25 -3.79 2.34
C LYS A 479 -12.43 -3.04 3.40
N GLY A 480 -12.59 -3.39 4.68
CA GLY A 480 -11.80 -2.82 5.77
C GLY A 480 -10.30 -3.07 5.61
N HIS A 481 -9.91 -4.27 5.15
CA HIS A 481 -8.51 -4.58 4.88
C HIS A 481 -7.91 -3.68 3.77
N PHE A 482 -8.62 -3.53 2.65
CA PHE A 482 -8.16 -2.66 1.56
C PHE A 482 -8.16 -1.19 1.96
N LEU A 483 -9.12 -0.75 2.79
CA LEU A 483 -9.10 0.57 3.38
C LEU A 483 -7.82 0.81 4.21
N ILE A 484 -7.43 -0.13 5.08
CA ILE A 484 -6.17 0.00 5.84
C ILE A 484 -4.97 0.08 4.90
N CYS A 485 -4.92 -0.71 3.84
CA CYS A 485 -3.85 -0.62 2.84
C CYS A 485 -3.84 0.75 2.13
N TYR A 486 -5.01 1.25 1.73
CA TYR A 486 -5.17 2.58 1.13
C TYR A 486 -4.68 3.70 2.06
N LEU A 487 -5.13 3.70 3.31
CA LEU A 487 -4.71 4.70 4.30
C LEU A 487 -3.21 4.65 4.56
N THR A 488 -2.62 3.45 4.57
CA THR A 488 -1.17 3.30 4.71
C THR A 488 -0.44 3.93 3.52
N VAL A 489 -0.89 3.67 2.27
CA VAL A 489 -0.33 4.31 1.07
C VAL A 489 -0.52 5.82 1.12
N LEU A 490 -1.71 6.30 1.47
CA LEU A 490 -2.00 7.73 1.60
C LEU A 490 -0.99 8.43 2.52
N LEU A 491 -0.77 7.91 3.72
CA LEU A 491 0.17 8.49 4.67
C LEU A 491 1.63 8.39 4.19
N GLN A 492 2.01 7.30 3.54
CA GLN A 492 3.33 7.14 2.91
C GLN A 492 3.54 8.16 1.79
N ARG A 493 2.53 8.42 0.95
CA ARG A 493 2.61 9.41 -0.13
C ARG A 493 2.65 10.84 0.41
N ILE A 494 1.91 11.16 1.47
CA ILE A 494 2.01 12.46 2.14
C ILE A 494 3.44 12.63 2.68
N PHE A 495 4.01 11.64 3.34
CA PHE A 495 5.38 11.70 3.82
C PHE A 495 6.37 11.92 2.67
N GLN A 496 6.27 11.13 1.60
CA GLN A 496 7.16 11.21 0.44
C GLN A 496 7.07 12.56 -0.28
N PHE A 497 5.86 13.04 -0.59
CA PHE A 497 5.69 14.19 -1.48
C PHE A 497 5.54 15.51 -0.76
N LYS A 498 4.93 15.53 0.43
CA LYS A 498 4.65 16.78 1.16
C LYS A 498 5.66 17.07 2.26
N VAL A 499 6.28 16.05 2.86
CA VAL A 499 7.28 16.23 3.91
C VAL A 499 8.70 16.16 3.34
N LEU A 500 8.97 15.16 2.48
CA LEU A 500 10.31 14.92 1.91
C LEU A 500 10.48 15.47 0.48
N GLU A 501 9.49 16.19 -0.06
CA GLU A 501 9.54 16.82 -1.39
C GLU A 501 9.98 15.85 -2.52
N ASN A 502 9.61 14.56 -2.37
CA ASN A 502 9.97 13.48 -3.28
C ASN A 502 11.48 13.25 -3.46
N LYS A 503 12.29 13.61 -2.48
CA LYS A 503 13.75 13.42 -2.50
C LYS A 503 14.14 11.93 -2.46
N TYR A 504 13.31 11.09 -1.83
CA TYR A 504 13.54 9.66 -1.63
C TYR A 504 12.50 8.81 -2.36
N SER A 505 12.96 7.69 -2.90
CA SER A 505 12.09 6.72 -3.56
C SER A 505 11.18 5.98 -2.56
N SER A 506 10.04 5.48 -3.04
CA SER A 506 9.16 4.62 -2.22
C SER A 506 9.87 3.36 -1.70
N SER A 507 10.87 2.84 -2.43
CA SER A 507 11.64 1.67 -2.01
C SER A 507 12.53 1.96 -0.79
N GLU A 508 13.23 3.09 -0.79
CA GLU A 508 14.06 3.53 0.35
C GLU A 508 13.21 3.78 1.59
N LEU A 509 12.05 4.44 1.41
CA LEU A 509 11.12 4.66 2.51
C LEU A 509 10.55 3.35 3.07
N ASN A 510 10.21 2.37 2.22
CA ASN A 510 9.74 1.06 2.67
C ASN A 510 10.82 0.27 3.42
N GLU A 511 12.08 0.38 2.99
CA GLU A 511 13.20 -0.21 3.72
C GLU A 511 13.32 0.40 5.11
N PHE A 512 13.25 1.73 5.21
CA PHE A 512 13.24 2.43 6.49
C PHE A 512 12.08 1.97 7.37
N TYR A 513 10.84 1.98 6.90
CA TYR A 513 9.69 1.58 7.71
C TYR A 513 9.85 0.19 8.32
N LYS A 514 10.37 -0.76 7.56
CA LYS A 514 10.52 -2.16 7.98
C LYS A 514 11.74 -2.41 8.85
N ARG A 515 12.83 -1.67 8.64
CA ARG A 515 14.13 -1.92 9.28
C ARG A 515 14.49 -0.98 10.41
N PHE A 516 13.77 0.13 10.58
CA PHE A 516 14.03 1.02 11.69
C PHE A 516 13.46 0.41 12.98
N GLN A 517 14.35 -0.29 13.72
CA GLN A 517 14.02 -1.13 14.87
C GLN A 517 14.95 -0.85 16.04
N LEU A 518 14.41 -0.99 17.24
CA LEU A 518 15.13 -0.88 18.48
C LEU A 518 15.09 -2.22 19.23
N VAL A 519 16.14 -2.53 19.99
CA VAL A 519 16.13 -3.61 20.98
C VAL A 519 15.97 -2.98 22.36
N GLU A 520 14.96 -3.45 23.09
CA GLU A 520 14.67 -2.98 24.45
C GLU A 520 15.70 -3.54 25.44
N GLY A 521 16.40 -2.66 26.15
CA GLY A 521 17.28 -2.97 27.28
C GLY A 521 16.66 -2.58 28.61
N GLU A 522 17.41 -2.65 29.73
CA GLU A 522 16.87 -2.30 31.05
C GLU A 522 16.52 -0.81 31.17
N ASP A 523 17.42 0.08 30.78
CA ASP A 523 17.29 1.53 30.95
C ASP A 523 17.36 2.31 29.63
N SER A 524 17.54 1.62 28.50
CA SER A 524 17.68 2.24 27.20
C SER A 524 17.31 1.29 26.08
N TYR A 525 17.15 1.84 24.87
CA TYR A 525 16.91 1.10 23.65
C TYR A 525 18.18 1.17 22.79
N THR A 526 18.59 0.03 22.26
CA THR A 526 19.68 -0.05 21.28
C THR A 526 19.11 0.03 19.88
N ASN A 527 19.54 0.99 19.09
CA ASN A 527 19.20 1.10 17.68
C ASN A 527 19.96 0.06 16.88
N ILE A 528 19.24 -0.86 16.25
CA ILE A 528 19.82 -1.93 15.41
C ILE A 528 19.63 -1.65 13.92
N SER A 529 19.14 -0.47 13.57
CA SER A 529 18.98 -0.06 12.20
C SER A 529 20.34 0.17 11.54
N ILE A 530 20.41 -0.10 10.24
CA ILE A 530 21.61 0.24 9.46
C ILE A 530 21.57 1.74 9.20
N GLY A 531 22.66 2.44 9.50
CA GLY A 531 22.80 3.86 9.18
C GLY A 531 22.72 4.07 7.66
N THR A 532 21.87 4.99 7.24
CA THR A 532 21.70 5.40 5.84
C THR A 532 21.71 6.92 5.78
N ASP A 533 22.05 7.47 4.62
CA ASP A 533 21.97 8.92 4.39
C ASP A 533 20.57 9.46 4.72
N PHE A 534 19.54 8.68 4.40
CA PHE A 534 18.15 9.03 4.74
C PHE A 534 17.92 9.20 6.24
N ILE A 535 18.42 8.29 7.08
CA ILE A 535 18.26 8.40 8.55
C ILE A 535 19.00 9.63 9.08
N THR A 536 20.21 9.89 8.57
CA THR A 536 21.00 11.06 8.97
C THR A 536 20.30 12.34 8.57
N GLU A 537 19.85 12.48 7.32
CA GLU A 537 19.13 13.66 6.86
C GLU A 537 17.78 13.86 7.58
N LEU A 538 17.05 12.77 7.85
CA LEU A 538 15.81 12.84 8.64
C LEU A 538 16.08 13.25 10.09
N SER A 539 17.20 12.80 10.68
CA SER A 539 17.67 13.21 12.00
C SER A 539 17.96 14.73 12.02
N ASP A 540 18.70 15.22 11.04
CA ASP A 540 19.05 16.63 10.90
C ASP A 540 17.82 17.52 10.66
N MET A 541 16.93 17.11 9.75
CA MET A 541 15.70 17.83 9.42
C MET A 541 14.76 17.96 10.62
N THR A 542 14.66 16.93 11.44
CA THR A 542 13.70 16.86 12.57
C THR A 542 14.31 17.25 13.91
N GLY A 543 15.63 17.26 14.04
CA GLY A 543 16.33 17.39 15.32
C GLY A 543 16.04 16.22 16.28
N LEU A 544 15.64 15.07 15.72
CA LEU A 544 15.41 13.83 16.47
C LEU A 544 16.67 12.97 16.50
N PRO A 545 16.95 12.23 17.56
CA PRO A 545 18.15 11.40 17.67
C PRO A 545 17.98 10.05 16.95
N LEU A 546 17.64 10.05 15.65
CA LEU A 546 17.34 8.85 14.89
C LEU A 546 18.58 8.02 14.54
N ASP A 547 19.73 8.68 14.42
CA ASP A 547 21.04 8.11 14.14
C ASP A 547 21.82 7.71 15.40
N ASN A 548 21.27 7.98 16.60
CA ASN A 548 21.91 7.60 17.85
C ASN A 548 21.88 6.08 18.05
N TYR A 549 23.03 5.52 18.47
CA TYR A 549 23.13 4.09 18.79
C TYR A 549 22.29 3.72 20.02
N PHE A 550 22.23 4.60 21.03
CA PHE A 550 21.40 4.41 22.22
C PHE A 550 20.33 5.50 22.35
N LEU A 551 19.09 5.09 22.58
CA LEU A 551 17.98 5.98 22.89
C LEU A 551 17.50 5.74 24.32
N SER A 552 17.45 6.81 25.13
CA SER A 552 16.77 6.76 26.42
C SER A 552 15.25 6.75 26.22
N PRO A 553 14.45 6.31 27.21
CA PRO A 553 12.99 6.38 27.15
C PRO A 553 12.47 7.80 26.83
N THR A 554 13.14 8.84 27.34
CA THR A 554 12.80 10.24 27.04
C THR A 554 13.03 10.59 25.57
N LYS A 555 14.16 10.16 24.97
CA LYS A 555 14.46 10.35 23.56
C LYS A 555 13.45 9.60 22.68
N LEU A 556 13.12 8.37 23.03
CA LEU A 556 12.10 7.59 22.33
C LEU A 556 10.73 8.29 22.38
N LYS A 557 10.33 8.79 23.55
CA LYS A 557 9.09 9.57 23.68
C LYS A 557 9.11 10.81 22.78
N LYS A 558 10.25 11.51 22.66
CA LYS A 558 10.41 12.66 21.75
C LYS A 558 10.15 12.24 20.29
N VAL A 559 10.69 11.10 19.84
CA VAL A 559 10.45 10.58 18.48
C VAL A 559 8.97 10.27 18.26
N LEU A 560 8.34 9.56 19.20
CA LEU A 560 6.93 9.15 19.09
C LEU A 560 5.93 10.31 19.20
N SER A 561 6.31 11.42 19.81
CA SER A 561 5.47 12.61 19.94
C SER A 561 5.77 13.69 18.92
N TYR A 562 6.71 13.44 18.00
CA TYR A 562 7.07 14.41 16.96
C TYR A 562 5.90 14.67 16.00
N ARG A 563 5.82 15.92 15.51
CA ARG A 563 4.83 16.36 14.50
C ARG A 563 5.59 17.02 13.35
N PHE A 564 5.34 16.52 12.11
CA PHE A 564 5.84 17.14 10.89
C PHE A 564 5.07 18.40 10.54
#